data_78f9e8f28d762d585e91f704b4eefe95
#
_entry.id   78f9e8f28d762d585e91f704b4eefe95
#
_cell.length_a   1.000
_cell.length_b   1.000
_cell.length_c   1.000
_cell.angle_alpha   90.00
_cell.angle_beta   90.00
_cell.angle_gamma   90.00
#
_symmetry.space_group_name_H-M   'P 1'
#
loop_
_entity.id
_entity.type
_entity.pdbx_description
1 polymer ?
#
loop_
_entity_poly.entity_id
_entity_poly.type
_entity_poly.pdbx_seq_one_letter_code
_entity_poly.pdbx_strand_id
1 'polypeptide(L)'
;DFAWISVPPFQTWKDIAIPGALDLTEVQSLLAAERSVDDREHLAAFFGRVDLARGAHPWVGGVDARQKVLALKEFDETGNELVFGDNRTHDVMHSTYGNSRFCFVPRGKSGWSLRLFEALFAGCVPVMLSDKWELPFEDFLDVTRFVIKWPTEQIDRNLVVYLRSLPLSVVRAYMDEAKHVRCWYFYPPRRFDIRASLRHNFRICPEELGQDAFR
;
A
#
# COMPACT_ATOMS: atom_id res chain seq x y z
N ASP A 1 5.47 9.06 36.38
CA ASP A 1 5.62 7.60 36.15
C ASP A 1 4.44 7.13 35.28
N PHE A 2 4.58 7.25 33.96
CA PHE A 2 3.67 6.58 33.05
C PHE A 2 4.03 5.10 33.05
N ALA A 3 3.29 4.30 33.81
CA ALA A 3 3.34 2.87 33.69
C ALA A 3 3.01 2.52 32.22
N TRP A 4 3.97 1.98 31.52
CA TRP A 4 3.81 1.46 30.17
C TRP A 4 2.73 0.38 30.19
N ILE A 5 1.54 0.72 29.72
CA ILE A 5 0.53 -0.28 29.42
C ILE A 5 1.13 -1.11 28.30
N SER A 6 1.61 -2.29 28.62
CA SER A 6 1.97 -3.26 27.60
C SER A 6 0.67 -3.61 26.87
N VAL A 7 0.48 -3.01 25.69
CA VAL A 7 -0.63 -3.41 24.83
C VAL A 7 -0.39 -4.88 24.51
N PRO A 8 -1.33 -5.78 24.86
CA PRO A 8 -1.17 -7.19 24.55
C PRO A 8 -0.98 -7.35 23.05
N PRO A 9 -0.19 -8.34 22.60
CA PRO A 9 0.00 -8.60 21.20
C PRO A 9 -1.35 -8.87 20.53
N PHE A 10 -1.51 -8.40 19.27
CA PHE A 10 -2.67 -8.68 18.44
C PHE A 10 -2.94 -10.20 18.40
N GLN A 11 -4.20 -10.56 18.58
CA GLN A 11 -4.64 -11.95 18.61
C GLN A 11 -5.83 -12.10 17.66
N THR A 12 -5.64 -12.84 16.58
CA THR A 12 -6.59 -13.03 15.48
C THR A 12 -7.98 -13.49 15.93
N TRP A 13 -8.02 -14.31 17.00
CA TRP A 13 -9.28 -14.88 17.49
C TRP A 13 -10.19 -13.87 18.25
N LYS A 14 -9.65 -12.71 18.63
CA LYS A 14 -10.42 -11.69 19.40
C LYS A 14 -10.26 -10.25 18.91
N ASP A 15 -9.21 -9.96 18.17
CA ASP A 15 -8.90 -8.63 17.71
C ASP A 15 -9.20 -8.53 16.22
N ILE A 16 -9.72 -7.40 15.78
CA ILE A 16 -10.06 -7.15 14.37
C ILE A 16 -9.14 -6.06 13.84
N ALA A 17 -8.40 -6.36 12.78
CA ALA A 17 -7.68 -5.36 12.03
C ALA A 17 -8.67 -4.58 11.13
N ILE A 18 -8.69 -3.27 11.27
CA ILE A 18 -9.53 -2.38 10.45
C ILE A 18 -8.67 -1.61 9.43
N PRO A 19 -9.19 -1.32 8.23
CA PRO A 19 -8.49 -0.52 7.24
C PRO A 19 -8.14 0.88 7.75
N GLY A 20 -7.07 1.45 7.21
CA GLY A 20 -6.79 2.87 7.36
C GLY A 20 -7.73 3.69 6.48
N ALA A 21 -8.26 4.78 7.03
CA ALA A 21 -9.13 5.68 6.30
C ALA A 21 -8.33 6.66 5.45
N LEU A 22 -8.64 6.73 4.17
CA LEU A 22 -8.28 7.81 3.26
C LEU A 22 -9.52 8.67 3.04
N ASP A 23 -9.34 9.97 2.86
CA ASP A 23 -10.47 10.81 2.48
C ASP A 23 -10.88 10.59 1.02
N LEU A 24 -12.10 11.00 0.69
CA LEU A 24 -12.66 10.79 -0.65
C LEU A 24 -11.84 11.49 -1.74
N THR A 25 -11.34 12.69 -1.47
CA THR A 25 -10.56 13.48 -2.44
C THR A 25 -9.22 12.80 -2.73
N GLU A 26 -8.59 12.25 -1.70
CA GLU A 26 -7.35 11.49 -1.82
C GLU A 26 -7.57 10.21 -2.65
N VAL A 27 -8.62 9.45 -2.33
CA VAL A 27 -8.98 8.25 -3.11
C VAL A 27 -9.26 8.58 -4.57
N GLN A 28 -9.99 9.67 -4.85
CA GLN A 28 -10.27 10.12 -6.21
C GLN A 28 -8.99 10.48 -6.98
N SER A 29 -8.06 11.18 -6.32
CA SER A 29 -6.78 11.56 -6.92
C SER A 29 -5.90 10.33 -7.23
N LEU A 30 -5.86 9.35 -6.32
CA LEU A 30 -5.14 8.10 -6.52
C LEU A 30 -5.71 7.29 -7.68
N LEU A 31 -7.04 7.14 -7.75
CA LEU A 31 -7.72 6.45 -8.84
C LEU A 31 -7.50 7.13 -10.20
N ALA A 32 -7.52 8.48 -10.22
CA ALA A 32 -7.27 9.25 -11.43
C ALA A 32 -5.83 9.14 -11.95
N ALA A 33 -4.88 8.86 -11.06
CA ALA A 33 -3.48 8.66 -11.41
C ALA A 33 -3.17 7.25 -11.93
N GLU A 34 -4.09 6.28 -11.76
CA GLU A 34 -3.87 4.89 -12.16
C GLU A 34 -3.62 4.75 -13.67
N ARG A 35 -2.55 4.04 -14.04
CA ARG A 35 -2.19 3.70 -15.43
C ARG A 35 -2.29 2.20 -15.69
N SER A 36 -2.44 1.84 -16.97
CA SER A 36 -2.28 0.46 -17.41
C SER A 36 -0.90 -0.07 -17.02
N VAL A 37 -0.79 -1.36 -16.73
CA VAL A 37 0.51 -1.98 -16.37
C VAL A 37 1.57 -1.79 -17.45
N ASP A 38 1.16 -1.76 -18.71
CA ASP A 38 2.07 -1.60 -19.87
C ASP A 38 2.62 -0.18 -19.97
N ASP A 39 1.89 0.82 -19.46
CA ASP A 39 2.25 2.25 -19.51
C ASP A 39 3.02 2.72 -18.27
N ARG A 40 3.30 1.81 -17.31
CA ARG A 40 4.01 2.15 -16.07
C ARG A 40 5.51 2.11 -16.28
N GLU A 41 6.15 3.24 -16.09
CA GLU A 41 7.58 3.45 -16.35
C GLU A 41 8.46 2.99 -15.19
N HIS A 42 7.94 3.07 -13.94
CA HIS A 42 8.73 2.75 -12.76
C HIS A 42 8.52 1.29 -12.33
N LEU A 43 9.60 0.65 -11.92
CA LEU A 43 9.54 -0.67 -11.29
C LEU A 43 8.88 -0.53 -9.91
N ALA A 44 9.42 0.33 -9.04
CA ALA A 44 8.87 0.48 -7.70
C ALA A 44 9.02 1.91 -7.16
N ALA A 45 8.10 2.30 -6.27
CA ALA A 45 8.12 3.59 -5.60
C ALA A 45 7.92 3.48 -4.09
N PHE A 46 8.45 4.47 -3.36
CA PHE A 46 8.17 4.69 -1.96
C PHE A 46 8.15 6.18 -1.62
N PHE A 47 7.11 6.62 -0.93
CA PHE A 47 7.00 7.97 -0.37
C PHE A 47 6.73 7.91 1.13
N GLY A 48 7.59 8.52 1.92
CA GLY A 48 7.41 8.55 3.36
C GLY A 48 8.59 9.16 4.12
N ARG A 49 8.34 9.60 5.34
CA ARG A 49 9.39 10.15 6.20
C ARG A 49 10.46 9.11 6.49
N VAL A 50 11.71 9.53 6.39
CA VAL A 50 12.90 8.71 6.65
C VAL A 50 13.67 9.21 7.87
N ASP A 51 13.60 10.51 8.18
CA ASP A 51 14.27 11.14 9.31
C ASP A 51 13.53 10.95 10.64
N LEU A 52 13.12 9.74 10.94
CA LEU A 52 12.54 9.42 12.25
C LEU A 52 13.58 9.46 13.39
N ALA A 53 14.81 9.86 13.09
CA ALA A 53 15.93 9.83 14.02
C ALA A 53 15.86 10.88 15.15
N ARG A 54 15.05 11.94 15.01
CA ARG A 54 14.87 12.92 16.09
C ARG A 54 13.74 12.52 17.00
N GLY A 55 14.06 11.79 18.10
CA GLY A 55 13.12 11.37 19.12
C GLY A 55 12.52 9.98 18.92
N ALA A 56 13.14 9.16 18.09
CA ALA A 56 12.76 7.76 17.97
C ALA A 56 13.07 7.02 19.28
N HIS A 57 12.03 6.63 19.99
CA HIS A 57 12.13 5.69 21.08
C HIS A 57 12.79 4.39 20.57
N PRO A 58 13.66 3.69 21.34
CA PRO A 58 14.31 2.44 20.91
C PRO A 58 13.36 1.35 20.40
N TRP A 59 12.07 1.50 20.67
CA TRP A 59 10.98 0.60 20.24
C TRP A 59 10.50 0.82 18.79
N VAL A 60 11.00 1.85 18.11
CA VAL A 60 10.54 2.20 16.77
C VAL A 60 11.41 1.52 15.72
N GLY A 61 11.30 0.20 15.62
CA GLY A 61 11.99 -0.61 14.62
C GLY A 61 11.60 -0.38 13.16
N GLY A 62 10.94 0.73 12.84
CA GLY A 62 10.53 1.02 11.48
C GLY A 62 11.51 1.90 10.69
N VAL A 63 12.45 2.54 11.36
CA VAL A 63 13.48 3.37 10.72
C VAL A 63 14.36 2.49 9.85
N ASP A 64 14.76 1.33 10.35
CA ASP A 64 15.60 0.37 9.66
C ASP A 64 14.99 -0.08 8.32
N ALA A 65 13.71 -0.51 8.32
CA ALA A 65 13.04 -0.94 7.09
C ALA A 65 12.99 0.16 6.03
N ARG A 66 12.72 1.40 6.42
CA ARG A 66 12.70 2.54 5.49
C ARG A 66 14.08 2.92 4.98
N GLN A 67 15.10 2.85 5.82
CA GLN A 67 16.49 3.07 5.42
C GLN A 67 16.95 2.01 4.44
N LYS A 68 16.64 0.72 4.69
CA LYS A 68 16.90 -0.37 3.76
C LYS A 68 16.20 -0.14 2.41
N VAL A 69 14.93 0.29 2.41
CA VAL A 69 14.22 0.64 1.16
C VAL A 69 14.94 1.74 0.40
N LEU A 70 15.38 2.81 1.07
CA LEU A 70 16.13 3.87 0.39
C LEU A 70 17.47 3.40 -0.16
N ALA A 71 18.14 2.51 0.54
CA ALA A 71 19.40 1.92 0.08
C ALA A 71 19.23 1.11 -1.22
N LEU A 72 18.01 0.60 -1.51
CA LEU A 72 17.73 -0.08 -2.77
C LEU A 72 17.98 0.80 -4.00
N LYS A 73 18.06 2.15 -3.84
CA LYS A 73 18.37 3.07 -4.94
C LYS A 73 19.70 2.77 -5.61
N GLU A 74 20.65 2.16 -4.91
CA GLU A 74 21.94 1.73 -5.49
C GLU A 74 21.79 0.67 -6.59
N PHE A 75 20.65 -0.06 -6.61
CA PHE A 75 20.34 -1.10 -7.59
C PHE A 75 19.45 -0.61 -8.75
N ASP A 76 19.22 0.68 -8.84
CA ASP A 76 18.47 1.31 -9.92
C ASP A 76 19.34 1.39 -11.18
N GLU A 77 19.08 0.53 -12.17
CA GLU A 77 19.90 0.42 -13.38
C GLU A 77 19.68 1.56 -14.38
N THR A 78 18.51 2.18 -14.36
CA THR A 78 18.14 3.23 -15.33
C THR A 78 18.16 4.63 -14.73
N GLY A 79 18.27 4.75 -13.42
CA GLY A 79 18.14 6.00 -12.66
C GLY A 79 16.68 6.42 -12.40
N ASN A 80 15.72 5.73 -13.01
CA ASN A 80 14.28 6.04 -12.92
C ASN A 80 13.38 4.83 -12.60
N GLU A 81 13.96 3.65 -12.36
CA GLU A 81 13.20 2.46 -11.98
C GLU A 81 12.67 2.53 -10.55
N LEU A 82 13.51 3.05 -9.63
CA LEU A 82 13.18 3.13 -8.21
C LEU A 82 13.01 4.59 -7.82
N VAL A 83 11.77 5.00 -7.57
CA VAL A 83 11.42 6.40 -7.27
C VAL A 83 11.09 6.55 -5.80
N PHE A 84 11.91 7.33 -5.09
CA PHE A 84 11.74 7.57 -3.67
C PHE A 84 11.57 9.06 -3.38
N GLY A 85 10.66 9.40 -2.46
CA GLY A 85 10.40 10.76 -2.07
C GLY A 85 9.95 10.89 -0.61
N ASP A 86 9.96 12.12 -0.12
CA ASP A 86 9.31 12.44 1.14
C ASP A 86 7.83 12.82 0.89
N ASN A 87 7.04 12.79 1.94
CA ASN A 87 5.59 12.96 1.86
C ASN A 87 5.13 14.41 1.69
N ARG A 88 5.92 15.30 1.10
CA ARG A 88 5.64 16.74 1.08
C ARG A 88 4.67 17.19 0.00
N THR A 89 4.52 16.41 -1.08
CA THR A 89 3.63 16.72 -2.20
C THR A 89 2.79 15.49 -2.54
N HIS A 90 1.53 15.50 -2.13
CA HIS A 90 0.58 14.40 -2.39
C HIS A 90 0.43 14.14 -3.89
N ASP A 91 0.32 15.18 -4.73
CA ASP A 91 0.13 15.04 -6.17
C ASP A 91 1.28 14.29 -6.86
N VAL A 92 2.53 14.57 -6.45
CA VAL A 92 3.71 13.85 -6.97
C VAL A 92 3.69 12.39 -6.52
N MET A 93 3.32 12.12 -5.28
CA MET A 93 3.20 10.76 -4.78
C MET A 93 2.11 9.98 -5.53
N HIS A 94 0.92 10.56 -5.71
CA HIS A 94 -0.20 9.91 -6.40
C HIS A 94 0.17 9.57 -7.85
N SER A 95 0.72 10.55 -8.59
CA SER A 95 1.14 10.33 -9.98
C SER A 95 2.26 9.29 -10.10
N THR A 96 3.21 9.30 -9.17
CA THR A 96 4.30 8.30 -9.16
C THR A 96 3.79 6.91 -8.82
N TYR A 97 2.89 6.77 -7.84
CA TYR A 97 2.29 5.47 -7.51
C TYR A 97 1.48 4.93 -8.69
N GLY A 98 0.67 5.79 -9.34
CA GLY A 98 -0.07 5.42 -10.56
C GLY A 98 0.83 5.01 -11.73
N ASN A 99 2.09 5.47 -11.76
CA ASN A 99 3.09 5.16 -12.78
C ASN A 99 4.11 4.07 -12.36
N SER A 100 3.91 3.45 -11.18
CA SER A 100 4.79 2.40 -10.65
C SER A 100 4.10 1.04 -10.66
N ARG A 101 4.85 -0.02 -10.98
CA ARG A 101 4.33 -1.40 -10.90
C ARG A 101 4.17 -1.85 -9.45
N PHE A 102 5.15 -1.54 -8.61
CA PHE A 102 5.19 -1.92 -7.21
C PHE A 102 5.30 -0.68 -6.31
N CYS A 103 4.66 -0.73 -5.13
CA CYS A 103 4.77 0.31 -4.12
C CYS A 103 5.27 -0.30 -2.82
N PHE A 104 6.43 0.13 -2.33
CA PHE A 104 6.95 -0.35 -1.06
C PHE A 104 6.13 0.18 0.11
N VAL A 105 5.78 -0.73 1.00
CA VAL A 105 5.00 -0.46 2.21
C VAL A 105 5.83 -0.87 3.44
N PRO A 106 6.94 -0.15 3.72
CA PRO A 106 7.73 -0.45 4.90
C PRO A 106 7.00 -0.03 6.16
N ARG A 107 7.20 -0.81 7.23
CA ARG A 107 6.70 -0.46 8.56
C ARG A 107 7.12 0.95 8.96
N GLY A 108 6.27 1.60 9.74
CA GLY A 108 6.55 2.89 10.34
C GLY A 108 6.90 2.76 11.83
N LYS A 109 6.35 3.66 12.66
CA LYS A 109 6.42 3.55 14.13
C LYS A 109 5.72 2.30 14.67
N SER A 110 4.76 1.79 13.93
CA SER A 110 4.09 0.50 14.16
C SER A 110 4.22 -0.35 12.92
N GLY A 111 3.73 -1.59 12.95
CA GLY A 111 3.65 -2.44 11.77
C GLY A 111 2.73 -1.88 10.69
N TRP A 112 1.72 -1.11 11.11
CA TRP A 112 0.70 -0.51 10.26
C TRP A 112 1.22 0.68 9.43
N SER A 113 0.74 0.83 8.20
CA SER A 113 1.08 1.95 7.32
C SER A 113 -0.07 2.30 6.38
N LEU A 114 -0.40 3.60 6.29
CA LEU A 114 -1.40 4.10 5.36
C LEU A 114 -1.00 3.86 3.89
N ARG A 115 0.30 3.69 3.61
CA ARG A 115 0.87 3.41 2.28
C ARG A 115 0.27 2.18 1.60
N LEU A 116 -0.20 1.18 2.37
CA LEU A 116 -0.91 0.03 1.80
C LEU A 116 -2.15 0.46 1.03
N PHE A 117 -2.98 1.29 1.67
CA PHE A 117 -4.26 1.71 1.09
C PHE A 117 -4.05 2.67 -0.07
N GLU A 118 -3.10 3.59 0.05
CA GLU A 118 -2.70 4.48 -1.04
C GLU A 118 -2.21 3.69 -2.27
N ALA A 119 -1.40 2.66 -2.06
CA ALA A 119 -0.92 1.78 -3.13
C ALA A 119 -2.09 1.04 -3.82
N LEU A 120 -3.02 0.48 -3.04
CA LEU A 120 -4.20 -0.22 -3.57
C LEU A 120 -5.06 0.71 -4.44
N PHE A 121 -5.33 1.95 -3.98
CA PHE A 121 -6.14 2.89 -4.75
C PHE A 121 -5.41 3.47 -5.96
N ALA A 122 -4.09 3.57 -5.95
CA ALA A 122 -3.29 3.93 -7.12
C ALA A 122 -3.12 2.77 -8.13
N GLY A 123 -3.66 1.59 -7.82
CA GLY A 123 -3.49 0.38 -8.63
C GLY A 123 -2.04 -0.13 -8.70
N CYS A 124 -1.21 0.23 -7.72
CA CYS A 124 0.17 -0.20 -7.58
C CYS A 124 0.21 -1.45 -6.70
N VAL A 125 0.93 -2.51 -7.11
CA VAL A 125 1.04 -3.73 -6.30
C VAL A 125 1.79 -3.43 -5.00
N PRO A 126 1.15 -3.55 -3.82
CA PRO A 126 1.82 -3.29 -2.57
C PRO A 126 2.87 -4.36 -2.26
N VAL A 127 4.09 -3.94 -1.94
CA VAL A 127 5.14 -4.80 -1.40
C VAL A 127 5.26 -4.51 0.09
N MET A 128 4.66 -5.35 0.90
CA MET A 128 4.59 -5.18 2.35
C MET A 128 5.90 -5.62 3.01
N LEU A 129 6.55 -4.67 3.68
CA LEU A 129 7.84 -4.81 4.35
C LEU A 129 7.62 -4.62 5.87
N SER A 130 6.78 -5.50 6.43
CA SER A 130 6.37 -5.49 7.83
C SER A 130 5.94 -6.89 8.29
N ASP A 131 6.84 -7.63 8.91
CA ASP A 131 6.69 -9.07 9.19
C ASP A 131 5.56 -9.42 10.16
N LYS A 132 5.16 -8.47 11.02
CA LYS A 132 4.18 -8.71 12.09
C LYS A 132 2.85 -7.96 11.86
N TRP A 133 2.63 -7.46 10.66
CA TRP A 133 1.38 -6.78 10.34
C TRP A 133 0.40 -7.75 9.69
N GLU A 134 -0.69 -8.00 10.37
CA GLU A 134 -1.84 -8.70 9.83
C GLU A 134 -2.76 -7.68 9.14
N LEU A 135 -3.08 -7.96 7.89
CA LEU A 135 -3.87 -7.05 7.07
C LEU A 135 -5.35 -7.12 7.43
N PRO A 136 -6.08 -6.01 7.32
CA PRO A 136 -7.53 -6.06 7.44
C PRO A 136 -8.13 -7.06 6.47
N PHE A 137 -9.07 -7.86 6.97
CA PHE A 137 -9.80 -8.89 6.20
C PHE A 137 -8.94 -10.06 5.70
N GLU A 138 -7.72 -10.26 6.21
CA GLU A 138 -6.83 -11.36 5.82
C GLU A 138 -7.46 -12.74 6.09
N ASP A 139 -8.43 -12.82 7.03
CA ASP A 139 -9.21 -14.03 7.31
C ASP A 139 -10.21 -14.39 6.20
N PHE A 140 -10.59 -13.42 5.38
CA PHE A 140 -11.62 -13.55 4.34
C PHE A 140 -11.08 -13.38 2.93
N LEU A 141 -10.03 -12.59 2.77
CA LEU A 141 -9.40 -12.28 1.49
C LEU A 141 -8.05 -12.97 1.41
N ASP A 142 -7.81 -13.67 0.30
CA ASP A 142 -6.46 -14.18 0.01
C ASP A 142 -5.54 -13.01 -0.39
N VAL A 143 -4.93 -12.39 0.61
CA VAL A 143 -4.08 -11.21 0.43
C VAL A 143 -2.85 -11.51 -0.44
N THR A 144 -2.45 -12.77 -0.57
CA THR A 144 -1.31 -13.16 -1.42
C THR A 144 -1.57 -12.94 -2.91
N ARG A 145 -2.83 -12.73 -3.30
CA ARG A 145 -3.22 -12.46 -4.69
C ARG A 145 -3.08 -10.99 -5.10
N PHE A 146 -2.96 -10.07 -4.15
CA PHE A 146 -2.87 -8.64 -4.44
C PHE A 146 -1.81 -7.89 -3.61
N VAL A 147 -1.13 -8.56 -2.66
CA VAL A 147 -0.01 -8.01 -1.87
C VAL A 147 1.15 -8.98 -1.89
N ILE A 148 2.35 -8.47 -2.11
CA ILE A 148 3.59 -9.22 -1.94
C ILE A 148 4.07 -9.00 -0.50
N LYS A 149 4.07 -10.03 0.34
CA LYS A 149 4.70 -9.98 1.67
C LYS A 149 6.18 -10.37 1.54
N TRP A 150 7.07 -9.49 1.98
CA TRP A 150 8.52 -9.73 1.90
C TRP A 150 9.19 -9.50 3.25
N PRO A 151 10.07 -10.43 3.70
CA PRO A 151 10.71 -10.31 5.00
C PRO A 151 11.54 -9.03 5.12
N THR A 152 11.39 -8.31 6.24
CA THR A 152 12.09 -7.04 6.47
C THR A 152 13.61 -7.21 6.50
N GLU A 153 14.11 -8.38 6.91
CA GLU A 153 15.54 -8.69 6.93
C GLU A 153 16.14 -8.86 5.53
N GLN A 154 15.29 -9.22 4.54
CA GLN A 154 15.68 -9.48 3.15
C GLN A 154 15.39 -8.29 2.22
N ILE A 155 15.29 -7.07 2.77
CA ILE A 155 15.21 -5.84 1.96
C ILE A 155 16.63 -5.54 1.45
N ASP A 156 16.97 -6.11 0.31
CA ASP A 156 18.27 -6.05 -0.33
C ASP A 156 18.12 -6.15 -1.87
N ARG A 157 19.25 -6.34 -2.57
CA ARG A 157 19.28 -6.53 -4.02
C ARG A 157 18.32 -7.63 -4.51
N ASN A 158 18.14 -8.71 -3.73
CA ASN A 158 17.31 -9.84 -4.17
C ASN A 158 15.84 -9.43 -4.30
N LEU A 159 15.35 -8.51 -3.46
CA LEU A 159 14.01 -7.96 -3.62
C LEU A 159 13.85 -7.26 -4.98
N VAL A 160 14.79 -6.41 -5.37
CA VAL A 160 14.73 -5.69 -6.65
C VAL A 160 14.81 -6.67 -7.83
N VAL A 161 15.72 -7.65 -7.75
CA VAL A 161 15.85 -8.72 -8.77
C VAL A 161 14.55 -9.51 -8.89
N TYR A 162 13.95 -9.91 -7.77
CA TYR A 162 12.67 -10.62 -7.76
C TYR A 162 11.57 -9.80 -8.45
N LEU A 163 11.37 -8.53 -8.04
CA LEU A 163 10.33 -7.68 -8.63
C LEU A 163 10.54 -7.47 -10.13
N ARG A 164 11.79 -7.31 -10.56
CA ARG A 164 12.15 -7.16 -11.98
C ARG A 164 11.91 -8.45 -12.78
N SER A 165 12.06 -9.61 -12.15
CA SER A 165 11.85 -10.91 -12.79
C SER A 165 10.39 -11.28 -13.03
N LEU A 166 9.45 -10.61 -12.36
CA LEU A 166 8.02 -10.91 -12.50
C LEU A 166 7.52 -10.53 -13.90
N PRO A 167 6.93 -11.48 -14.65
CA PRO A 167 6.30 -11.18 -15.93
C PRO A 167 5.17 -10.15 -15.79
N LEU A 168 4.98 -9.29 -16.80
CA LEU A 168 3.88 -8.29 -16.78
C LEU A 168 2.50 -8.94 -16.62
N SER A 169 2.29 -10.16 -17.12
CA SER A 169 1.05 -10.92 -16.92
C SER A 169 0.78 -11.22 -15.44
N VAL A 170 1.83 -11.53 -14.67
CA VAL A 170 1.72 -11.76 -13.22
C VAL A 170 1.44 -10.46 -12.51
N VAL A 171 2.17 -9.38 -12.84
CA VAL A 171 1.93 -8.05 -12.26
C VAL A 171 0.49 -7.60 -12.55
N ARG A 172 -0.01 -7.82 -13.76
CA ARG A 172 -1.40 -7.53 -14.15
C ARG A 172 -2.39 -8.29 -13.28
N ALA A 173 -2.17 -9.58 -13.04
CA ALA A 173 -3.05 -10.38 -12.19
C ALA A 173 -3.12 -9.84 -10.76
N TYR A 174 -2.00 -9.41 -10.18
CA TYR A 174 -1.98 -8.72 -8.88
C TYR A 174 -2.80 -7.42 -8.89
N MET A 175 -2.63 -6.60 -9.93
CA MET A 175 -3.35 -5.32 -10.06
C MET A 175 -4.85 -5.53 -10.26
N ASP A 176 -5.24 -6.52 -11.05
CA ASP A 176 -6.66 -6.80 -11.30
C ASP A 176 -7.34 -7.33 -10.04
N GLU A 177 -6.69 -8.18 -9.26
CA GLU A 177 -7.21 -8.62 -7.97
C GLU A 177 -7.28 -7.45 -6.97
N ALA A 178 -6.26 -6.57 -6.92
CA ALA A 178 -6.29 -5.37 -6.10
C ALA A 178 -7.48 -4.47 -6.43
N LYS A 179 -7.85 -4.31 -7.71
CA LYS A 179 -9.05 -3.58 -8.15
C LYS A 179 -10.34 -4.22 -7.64
N HIS A 180 -10.38 -5.56 -7.63
CA HIS A 180 -11.53 -6.32 -7.14
C HIS A 180 -11.77 -6.11 -5.64
N VAL A 181 -10.69 -6.11 -4.85
CA VAL A 181 -10.79 -6.09 -3.38
C VAL A 181 -10.71 -4.69 -2.77
N ARG A 182 -10.23 -3.67 -3.49
CA ARG A 182 -9.99 -2.33 -2.91
C ARG A 182 -11.21 -1.67 -2.29
N CYS A 183 -12.43 -2.06 -2.70
CA CYS A 183 -13.67 -1.56 -2.11
C CYS A 183 -13.85 -1.98 -0.64
N TRP A 184 -13.29 -3.10 -0.21
CA TRP A 184 -13.28 -3.52 1.19
C TRP A 184 -12.49 -2.56 2.08
N TYR A 185 -11.60 -1.78 1.48
CA TYR A 185 -10.71 -0.84 2.16
C TYR A 185 -11.18 0.61 2.08
N PHE A 186 -12.37 0.86 1.54
CA PHE A 186 -12.95 2.20 1.39
C PHE A 186 -14.03 2.47 2.44
N TYR A 187 -13.89 3.63 3.12
CA TYR A 187 -14.93 4.15 4.01
C TYR A 187 -15.74 5.23 3.29
N PRO A 188 -16.97 4.93 2.84
CA PRO A 188 -17.78 5.96 2.20
C PRO A 188 -18.13 7.06 3.22
N PRO A 189 -18.06 8.35 2.85
CA PRO A 189 -18.50 9.43 3.73
C PRO A 189 -19.99 9.31 4.03
N ARG A 190 -20.41 9.75 5.21
CA ARG A 190 -21.81 9.60 5.73
C ARG A 190 -22.93 10.11 4.80
N ARG A 191 -22.61 11.00 3.85
CA ARG A 191 -23.54 11.54 2.83
C ARG A 191 -23.18 11.09 1.41
N PHE A 192 -22.47 10.00 1.29
CA PHE A 192 -22.05 9.48 0.00
C PHE A 192 -23.26 8.84 -0.69
N ASP A 193 -23.75 9.47 -1.74
CA ASP A 193 -24.77 8.86 -2.61
C ASP A 193 -24.06 7.93 -3.60
N ILE A 194 -24.09 6.64 -3.30
CA ILE A 194 -23.50 5.59 -4.14
C ILE A 194 -24.10 5.66 -5.57
N ARG A 195 -25.40 5.99 -5.70
CA ARG A 195 -26.08 6.10 -7.01
C ARG A 195 -25.57 7.30 -7.81
N ALA A 196 -25.26 8.41 -7.15
CA ALA A 196 -24.68 9.59 -7.80
C ALA A 196 -23.23 9.30 -8.21
N SER A 197 -22.44 8.61 -7.41
CA SER A 197 -21.05 8.26 -7.74
C SER A 197 -20.94 7.28 -8.91
N LEU A 198 -21.84 6.33 -9.04
CA LEU A 198 -21.92 5.42 -10.18
C LEU A 198 -22.22 6.19 -11.50
N ARG A 199 -23.04 7.26 -11.44
CA ARG A 199 -23.32 8.12 -12.59
C ARG A 199 -22.10 8.92 -13.08
N HIS A 200 -21.11 9.15 -12.20
CA HIS A 200 -19.89 9.92 -12.53
C HIS A 200 -18.68 9.03 -12.81
N ASN A 201 -18.89 7.75 -13.17
CA ASN A 201 -17.82 6.75 -13.40
C ASN A 201 -16.85 6.56 -12.22
N PHE A 202 -17.23 6.96 -11.02
CA PHE A 202 -16.46 6.75 -9.81
C PHE A 202 -16.70 5.32 -9.30
N ARG A 203 -15.99 4.35 -9.89
CA ARG A 203 -16.12 2.93 -9.54
C ARG A 203 -14.96 2.52 -8.64
N ILE A 204 -15.21 2.45 -7.34
CA ILE A 204 -14.27 1.84 -6.38
C ILE A 204 -14.43 0.32 -6.39
N CYS A 205 -15.67 -0.16 -6.50
CA CYS A 205 -16.00 -1.58 -6.55
C CYS A 205 -16.46 -2.01 -7.95
N PRO A 206 -16.16 -3.23 -8.38
CA PRO A 206 -16.81 -3.84 -9.53
C PRO A 206 -18.33 -3.88 -9.35
N GLU A 207 -19.09 -3.77 -10.45
CA GLU A 207 -20.58 -3.79 -10.40
C GLU A 207 -21.14 -5.06 -9.77
N GLU A 208 -20.46 -6.18 -9.94
CA GLU A 208 -20.86 -7.50 -9.45
C GLU A 208 -20.85 -7.61 -7.91
N LEU A 209 -20.00 -6.85 -7.21
CA LEU A 209 -19.94 -6.84 -5.74
C LEU A 209 -20.93 -5.81 -5.11
N GLY A 210 -21.40 -4.85 -5.90
CA GLY A 210 -22.25 -3.75 -5.38
C GLY A 210 -23.68 -4.17 -5.02
N GLN A 211 -24.16 -5.33 -5.47
CA GLN A 211 -25.54 -5.78 -5.20
C GLN A 211 -25.65 -6.73 -4.01
N ASP A 212 -24.61 -7.52 -3.71
CA ASP A 212 -24.68 -8.55 -2.67
C ASP A 212 -23.91 -8.22 -1.39
N ALA A 213 -22.96 -7.29 -1.42
CA ALA A 213 -22.14 -6.93 -0.26
C ALA A 213 -22.88 -6.07 0.80
N PHE A 214 -24.09 -5.59 0.52
CA PHE A 214 -24.89 -4.73 1.41
C PHE A 214 -26.30 -5.27 1.70
N ARG A 215 -26.52 -6.59 1.55
CA ARG A 215 -27.77 -7.24 1.99
C ARG A 215 -27.65 -7.87 3.37
#